data_b6a9b4c6de0025f76b99478eb8832856
#
_entry.id   b6a9b4c6de0025f76b99478eb8832856
#
_cell.length_a   1.000
_cell.length_b   1.000
_cell.length_c   1.000
_cell.angle_alpha   90.00
_cell.angle_beta   90.00
_cell.angle_gamma   90.00
#
_symmetry.space_group_name_H-M   'P 1'
#
loop_
_entity.id
_entity.type
_entity.pdbx_description
1 polymer ?
#
loop_
_entity_poly.entity_id
_entity_poly.type
_entity_poly.pdbx_seq_one_letter_code
_entity_poly.pdbx_strand_id
1 'polypeptide(L)'
;MNFDYPKIGDILALNRFAISLFFSFSLSADSLQKAVNNEFRDLKNTSRDIYRNPYETLSFFELEPSMTVVELSPGGGWYTEILASYLDNSGTLIAAHFDRNSSNNYLKKSRINFEKKISSEAIYNKVKIVDLTSK
;
A
#
# COMPACT_ATOMS: atom_id res chain seq x y z
N MET A 1 -9.55 33.77 -46.63
CA MET A 1 -9.36 32.64 -45.68
C MET A 1 -8.61 33.20 -44.48
N ASN A 2 -9.31 33.43 -43.38
CA ASN A 2 -8.66 33.82 -42.11
C ASN A 2 -8.27 32.53 -41.35
N PHE A 3 -7.01 32.34 -41.14
CA PHE A 3 -6.51 31.27 -40.24
C PHE A 3 -6.48 31.84 -38.82
N ASP A 4 -7.41 31.36 -37.98
CA ASP A 4 -7.38 31.63 -36.56
C ASP A 4 -6.26 30.78 -35.92
N TYR A 5 -5.20 31.46 -35.51
CA TYR A 5 -4.15 30.82 -34.69
C TYR A 5 -4.57 30.85 -33.23
N PRO A 6 -4.37 29.73 -32.49
CA PRO A 6 -4.67 29.69 -31.05
C PRO A 6 -3.85 30.75 -30.32
N LYS A 7 -4.48 31.49 -29.43
CA LYS A 7 -3.82 32.52 -28.63
C LYS A 7 -2.86 31.88 -27.62
N ILE A 8 -1.76 32.57 -27.32
CA ILE A 8 -0.74 32.12 -26.37
C ILE A 8 -1.34 31.69 -25.03
N GLY A 9 -2.47 32.24 -24.60
CA GLY A 9 -3.21 31.85 -23.41
C GLY A 9 -3.74 30.39 -23.43
N ASP A 10 -4.12 29.88 -24.60
CA ASP A 10 -4.68 28.53 -24.75
C ASP A 10 -3.57 27.48 -24.67
N ILE A 11 -2.37 27.81 -25.14
CA ILE A 11 -1.17 26.94 -25.03
C ILE A 11 -0.69 26.86 -23.60
N LEU A 12 -0.78 27.93 -22.81
CA LEU A 12 -0.41 27.95 -21.40
C LEU A 12 -1.40 27.16 -20.52
N ALA A 13 -2.69 27.13 -20.89
CA ALA A 13 -3.68 26.32 -20.18
C ALA A 13 -3.44 24.83 -20.36
N LEU A 14 -3.09 24.36 -21.57
CA LEU A 14 -2.72 22.98 -21.85
C LEU A 14 -1.47 22.53 -21.08
N ASN A 15 -0.47 23.39 -20.95
CA ASN A 15 0.75 23.09 -20.20
C ASN A 15 0.48 22.98 -18.69
N ARG A 16 -0.48 23.71 -18.15
CA ARG A 16 -0.83 23.59 -16.71
C ARG A 16 -1.47 22.25 -16.37
N PHE A 17 -2.29 21.69 -17.25
CA PHE A 17 -2.87 20.35 -17.08
C PHE A 17 -1.83 19.24 -17.20
N ALA A 18 -0.91 19.32 -18.15
CA ALA A 18 0.16 18.34 -18.32
C ALA A 18 1.15 18.34 -17.14
N ILE A 19 1.51 19.50 -16.61
CA ILE A 19 2.41 19.63 -15.45
C ILE A 19 1.75 19.08 -14.18
N SER A 20 0.43 19.25 -13.99
CA SER A 20 -0.28 18.71 -12.83
C SER A 20 -0.31 17.18 -12.81
N LEU A 21 -0.46 16.53 -13.96
CA LEU A 21 -0.43 15.08 -14.09
C LEU A 21 0.96 14.49 -13.79
N PHE A 22 2.03 15.11 -14.29
CA PHE A 22 3.40 14.65 -13.99
C PHE A 22 3.79 14.84 -12.53
N PHE A 23 3.31 15.89 -11.86
CA PHE A 23 3.63 16.18 -10.47
C PHE A 23 2.96 15.17 -9.51
N SER A 24 1.74 14.75 -9.80
CA SER A 24 1.01 13.76 -8.99
C SER A 24 1.66 12.38 -9.03
N PHE A 25 2.16 11.95 -10.18
CA PHE A 25 2.84 10.66 -10.34
C PHE A 25 4.17 10.60 -9.57
N SER A 26 4.96 11.68 -9.61
CA SER A 26 6.23 11.75 -8.88
C SER A 26 6.04 11.72 -7.36
N LEU A 27 4.98 12.33 -6.83
CA LEU A 27 4.70 12.36 -5.40
C LEU A 27 4.28 10.99 -4.86
N SER A 28 3.50 10.24 -5.62
CA SER A 28 3.07 8.89 -5.26
C SER A 28 4.25 7.90 -5.22
N ALA A 29 5.15 7.97 -6.20
CA ALA A 29 6.36 7.15 -6.25
C ALA A 29 7.29 7.40 -5.06
N ASP A 30 7.50 8.65 -4.65
CA ASP A 30 8.31 9.01 -3.48
C ASP A 30 7.67 8.49 -2.18
N SER A 31 6.34 8.57 -2.05
CA SER A 31 5.64 8.07 -0.86
C SER A 31 5.68 6.54 -0.74
N LEU A 32 5.61 5.80 -1.86
CA LEU A 32 5.75 4.34 -1.85
C LEU A 32 7.17 3.92 -1.47
N GLN A 33 8.20 4.58 -2.02
CA GLN A 33 9.59 4.29 -1.65
C GLN A 33 9.86 4.55 -0.15
N LYS A 34 9.28 5.60 0.41
CA LYS A 34 9.33 5.87 1.86
C LYS A 34 8.65 4.78 2.68
N ALA A 35 7.51 4.27 2.23
CA ALA A 35 6.81 3.19 2.90
C ALA A 35 7.61 1.87 2.84
N VAL A 36 8.27 1.57 1.72
CA VAL A 36 9.16 0.41 1.59
C VAL A 36 10.37 0.53 2.53
N ASN A 37 10.94 1.72 2.69
CA ASN A 37 12.10 1.98 3.55
C ASN A 37 11.73 2.40 4.99
N ASN A 38 10.50 2.16 5.41
CA ASN A 38 9.99 2.56 6.71
C ASN A 38 10.78 1.90 7.86
N GLU A 39 11.19 2.68 8.85
CA GLU A 39 11.98 2.24 10.01
C GLU A 39 11.23 1.28 10.96
N PHE A 40 9.89 1.29 10.94
CA PHE A 40 9.06 0.36 11.73
C PHE A 40 9.02 -1.05 11.16
N ARG A 41 9.62 -1.29 10.00
CA ARG A 41 9.68 -2.61 9.40
C ARG A 41 10.68 -3.51 10.11
N ASP A 42 10.26 -4.73 10.37
CA ASP A 42 11.08 -5.76 10.99
C ASP A 42 12.29 -6.10 10.10
N LEU A 43 13.50 -6.12 10.66
CA LEU A 43 14.74 -6.46 9.96
C LEU A 43 14.65 -7.84 9.27
N LYS A 44 13.94 -8.80 9.86
CA LYS A 44 13.66 -10.09 9.25
C LYS A 44 12.86 -9.97 7.96
N ASN A 45 12.01 -8.95 7.86
CA ASN A 45 11.21 -8.70 6.67
C ASN A 45 12.00 -7.91 5.63
N THR A 46 12.69 -6.84 6.02
CA THR A 46 13.47 -6.00 5.10
C THR A 46 14.62 -6.78 4.44
N SER A 47 15.27 -7.72 5.15
CA SER A 47 16.29 -8.59 4.57
C SER A 47 15.81 -9.45 3.39
N ARG A 48 14.49 -9.62 3.23
CA ARG A 48 13.88 -10.38 2.12
C ARG A 48 13.52 -9.52 0.92
N ASP A 49 13.61 -8.21 1.04
CA ASP A 49 13.19 -7.26 -0.02
C ASP A 49 14.00 -7.45 -1.30
N ILE A 50 15.30 -7.80 -1.19
CA ILE A 50 16.17 -8.08 -2.36
C ILE A 50 15.67 -9.22 -3.24
N TYR A 51 14.84 -10.12 -2.69
CA TYR A 51 14.25 -11.24 -3.43
C TYR A 51 12.80 -11.00 -3.81
N ARG A 52 12.13 -10.05 -3.15
CA ARG A 52 10.69 -9.82 -3.29
C ARG A 52 10.35 -8.54 -4.05
N ASN A 53 11.33 -7.66 -4.22
CA ASN A 53 11.21 -6.41 -4.97
C ASN A 53 9.89 -5.67 -4.66
N PRO A 54 9.66 -5.26 -3.38
CA PRO A 54 8.36 -4.72 -2.97
C PRO A 54 7.97 -3.45 -3.70
N TYR A 55 8.93 -2.57 -3.96
CA TYR A 55 8.67 -1.32 -4.68
C TYR A 55 8.17 -1.60 -6.10
N GLU A 56 8.89 -2.41 -6.85
CA GLU A 56 8.55 -2.78 -8.22
C GLU A 56 7.21 -3.50 -8.29
N THR A 57 6.97 -4.40 -7.34
CA THR A 57 5.71 -5.16 -7.28
C THR A 57 4.51 -4.24 -7.02
N LEU A 58 4.59 -3.36 -6.01
CA LEU A 58 3.49 -2.47 -5.67
C LEU A 58 3.29 -1.37 -6.72
N SER A 59 4.37 -0.89 -7.34
CA SER A 59 4.31 0.03 -8.48
C SER A 59 3.65 -0.62 -9.71
N PHE A 60 3.94 -1.89 -9.99
CA PHE A 60 3.30 -2.64 -11.07
C PHE A 60 1.78 -2.75 -10.89
N PHE A 61 1.31 -2.86 -9.66
CA PHE A 61 -0.13 -2.84 -9.33
C PHE A 61 -0.73 -1.43 -9.31
N GLU A 62 0.04 -0.41 -9.68
CA GLU A 62 -0.40 0.99 -9.70
C GLU A 62 -1.03 1.41 -8.36
N LEU A 63 -0.42 0.95 -7.25
CA LEU A 63 -0.94 1.21 -5.91
C LEU A 63 -0.91 2.72 -5.60
N GLU A 64 -2.04 3.24 -5.11
CA GLU A 64 -2.17 4.62 -4.70
C GLU A 64 -2.55 4.75 -3.21
N PRO A 65 -2.13 5.83 -2.51
CA PRO A 65 -2.38 6.00 -1.08
C PRO A 65 -3.85 6.02 -0.66
N SER A 66 -4.76 6.39 -1.58
CA SER A 66 -6.20 6.49 -1.33
C SER A 66 -6.98 5.20 -1.53
N MET A 67 -6.33 4.14 -1.99
CA MET A 67 -7.00 2.88 -2.32
C MET A 67 -7.46 2.12 -1.08
N THR A 68 -8.48 1.27 -1.28
CA THR A 68 -8.80 0.18 -0.37
C THR A 68 -8.09 -1.07 -0.87
N VAL A 69 -7.16 -1.58 -0.07
CA VAL A 69 -6.35 -2.76 -0.38
C VAL A 69 -6.76 -3.92 0.50
N VAL A 70 -6.97 -5.09 -0.10
CA VAL A 70 -7.18 -6.34 0.62
C VAL A 70 -5.93 -7.21 0.49
N GLU A 71 -5.22 -7.41 1.59
CA GLU A 71 -4.08 -8.33 1.67
C GLU A 71 -4.58 -9.72 2.04
N LEU A 72 -4.45 -10.67 1.12
CA LEU A 72 -4.87 -12.06 1.34
C LEU A 72 -3.78 -12.87 2.03
N SER A 73 -4.14 -13.49 3.15
CA SER A 73 -3.23 -14.35 3.94
C SER A 73 -1.91 -13.66 4.30
N PRO A 74 -1.93 -12.53 5.02
CA PRO A 74 -0.75 -11.71 5.30
C PRO A 74 0.37 -12.47 6.03
N GLY A 75 0.08 -13.62 6.63
CA GLY A 75 1.04 -14.43 7.37
C GLY A 75 1.67 -13.66 8.53
N GLY A 76 2.98 -13.39 8.44
CA GLY A 76 3.70 -12.57 9.43
C GLY A 76 3.66 -11.06 9.16
N GLY A 77 2.91 -10.60 8.15
CA GLY A 77 2.69 -9.18 7.88
C GLY A 77 3.81 -8.49 7.09
N TRP A 78 4.47 -9.18 6.18
CA TRP A 78 5.57 -8.58 5.40
C TRP A 78 5.10 -7.42 4.51
N TYR A 79 4.01 -7.61 3.74
CA TYR A 79 3.38 -6.50 2.99
C TYR A 79 2.60 -5.56 3.91
N THR A 80 1.99 -6.09 4.98
CA THR A 80 1.23 -5.27 5.94
C THR A 80 2.07 -4.09 6.48
N GLU A 81 3.36 -4.31 6.75
CA GLU A 81 4.28 -3.25 7.22
C GLU A 81 4.39 -2.09 6.22
N ILE A 82 4.47 -2.40 4.93
CA ILE A 82 4.57 -1.41 3.85
C ILE A 82 3.20 -0.75 3.63
N LEU A 83 2.16 -1.56 3.48
CA LEU A 83 0.82 -1.11 3.14
C LEU A 83 0.19 -0.25 4.26
N ALA A 84 0.41 -0.62 5.53
CA ALA A 84 -0.08 0.17 6.65
C ALA A 84 0.53 1.59 6.65
N SER A 85 1.82 1.71 6.35
CA SER A 85 2.49 3.01 6.23
C SER A 85 2.03 3.80 5.01
N TYR A 86 1.86 3.13 3.87
CA TYR A 86 1.52 3.78 2.61
C TYR A 86 0.09 4.31 2.57
N LEU A 87 -0.85 3.54 3.12
CA LEU A 87 -2.29 3.84 3.10
C LEU A 87 -2.77 4.65 4.32
N ASP A 88 -1.91 4.93 5.30
CA ASP A 88 -2.26 5.47 6.63
C ASP A 88 -3.18 6.70 6.60
N ASN A 89 -2.92 7.65 5.72
CA ASN A 89 -3.63 8.93 5.76
C ASN A 89 -4.95 8.98 4.97
N SER A 90 -5.09 8.18 3.91
CA SER A 90 -6.21 8.33 2.97
C SER A 90 -6.83 7.02 2.51
N GLY A 91 -6.10 5.90 2.63
CA GLY A 91 -6.55 4.59 2.18
C GLY A 91 -7.12 3.72 3.30
N THR A 92 -7.40 2.47 2.95
CA THR A 92 -7.85 1.44 3.90
C THR A 92 -7.11 0.14 3.62
N LEU A 93 -6.49 -0.45 4.66
CA LEU A 93 -5.91 -1.79 4.59
C LEU A 93 -6.83 -2.79 5.29
N ILE A 94 -7.22 -3.83 4.55
CA ILE A 94 -8.00 -4.96 5.06
C ILE A 94 -7.11 -6.21 4.98
N ALA A 95 -6.74 -6.75 6.13
CA ALA A 95 -5.98 -7.99 6.25
C ALA A 95 -6.93 -9.19 6.34
N ALA A 96 -7.14 -9.89 5.23
CA ALA A 96 -7.94 -11.11 5.19
C ALA A 96 -7.07 -12.29 5.65
N HIS A 97 -7.14 -12.61 6.93
CA HIS A 97 -6.31 -13.63 7.57
C HIS A 97 -7.10 -14.90 7.90
N PHE A 98 -6.40 -15.98 8.26
CA PHE A 98 -7.01 -17.22 8.71
C PHE A 98 -8.01 -17.01 9.86
N ASP A 99 -9.01 -17.87 9.93
CA ASP A 99 -9.98 -17.86 11.03
C ASP A 99 -9.25 -18.07 12.38
N ARG A 100 -9.54 -17.16 13.32
CA ARG A 100 -9.00 -17.18 14.68
C ARG A 100 -9.41 -18.44 15.43
N ASN A 101 -10.57 -19.00 15.10
CA ASN A 101 -11.13 -20.20 15.73
C ASN A 101 -10.83 -21.49 14.95
N SER A 102 -9.92 -21.44 13.97
CA SER A 102 -9.53 -22.59 13.18
C SER A 102 -9.15 -23.79 14.07
N SER A 103 -9.63 -24.98 13.71
CA SER A 103 -9.20 -26.23 14.33
C SER A 103 -7.74 -26.58 14.02
N ASN A 104 -7.17 -26.00 12.96
CA ASN A 104 -5.77 -26.15 12.61
C ASN A 104 -4.91 -25.22 13.47
N ASN A 105 -4.10 -25.81 14.34
CA ASN A 105 -3.23 -25.09 15.28
C ASN A 105 -2.24 -24.15 14.59
N TYR A 106 -1.74 -24.47 13.40
CA TYR A 106 -0.83 -23.61 12.64
C TYR A 106 -1.56 -22.33 12.19
N LEU A 107 -2.74 -22.46 11.61
CA LEU A 107 -3.52 -21.32 11.12
C LEU A 107 -3.94 -20.41 12.27
N LYS A 108 -4.43 -21.02 13.36
CA LYS A 108 -4.80 -20.31 14.59
C LYS A 108 -3.61 -19.54 15.18
N LYS A 109 -2.44 -20.19 15.32
CA LYS A 109 -1.22 -19.55 15.84
C LYS A 109 -0.74 -18.41 14.93
N SER A 110 -0.80 -18.60 13.60
CA SER A 110 -0.44 -17.58 12.63
C SER A 110 -1.30 -16.33 12.81
N ARG A 111 -2.63 -16.50 12.93
CA ARG A 111 -3.56 -15.38 13.17
C ARG A 111 -3.28 -14.65 14.48
N ILE A 112 -3.10 -15.37 15.58
CA ILE A 112 -2.82 -14.78 16.90
C ILE A 112 -1.50 -13.98 16.87
N ASN A 113 -0.47 -14.50 16.22
CA ASN A 113 0.81 -13.81 16.09
C ASN A 113 0.67 -12.52 15.25
N PHE A 114 -0.12 -12.57 14.18
CA PHE A 114 -0.41 -11.39 13.37
C PHE A 114 -1.17 -10.32 14.15
N GLU A 115 -2.21 -10.69 14.90
CA GLU A 115 -2.96 -9.77 15.77
C GLU A 115 -2.05 -9.11 16.81
N LYS A 116 -1.16 -9.90 17.43
CA LYS A 116 -0.17 -9.36 18.37
C LYS A 116 0.74 -8.32 17.71
N LYS A 117 1.22 -8.60 16.49
CA LYS A 117 2.05 -7.68 15.74
C LYS A 117 1.32 -6.36 15.47
N ILE A 118 0.13 -6.40 14.90
CA ILE A 118 -0.57 -5.16 14.55
C ILE A 118 -1.09 -4.38 15.75
N SER A 119 -1.10 -5.00 16.94
CA SER A 119 -1.41 -4.30 18.20
C SER A 119 -0.18 -3.66 18.86
N SER A 120 1.03 -3.90 18.34
CA SER A 120 2.27 -3.43 18.98
C SER A 120 2.64 -1.99 18.63
N GLU A 121 2.20 -1.48 17.47
CA GLU A 121 2.63 -0.19 16.93
C GLU A 121 1.44 0.62 16.41
N ALA A 122 1.49 1.93 16.63
CA ALA A 122 0.42 2.86 16.23
C ALA A 122 0.17 2.89 14.72
N ILE A 123 1.17 2.61 13.90
CA ILE A 123 1.08 2.56 12.44
C ILE A 123 0.04 1.55 11.93
N TYR A 124 -0.29 0.53 12.75
CA TYR A 124 -1.26 -0.50 12.39
C TYR A 124 -2.68 -0.21 12.86
N ASN A 125 -2.93 0.90 13.56
CA ASN A 125 -4.24 1.19 14.19
C ASN A 125 -5.42 1.23 13.21
N LYS A 126 -5.16 1.47 11.92
CA LYS A 126 -6.18 1.52 10.86
C LYS A 126 -6.32 0.20 10.09
N VAL A 127 -5.50 -0.79 10.39
CA VAL A 127 -5.57 -2.11 9.73
C VAL A 127 -6.82 -2.85 10.22
N LYS A 128 -7.70 -3.19 9.29
CA LYS A 128 -8.89 -3.99 9.57
C LYS A 128 -8.60 -5.45 9.32
N ILE A 129 -8.87 -6.32 10.30
CA ILE A 129 -8.74 -7.76 10.11
C ILE A 129 -10.12 -8.35 9.80
N VAL A 130 -10.16 -9.23 8.80
CA VAL A 130 -11.34 -10.05 8.48
C VAL A 130 -10.93 -11.52 8.39
N ASP A 131 -11.86 -12.41 8.65
CA ASP A 131 -11.61 -13.83 8.55
C ASP A 131 -11.70 -14.29 7.09
N LEU A 132 -10.66 -14.97 6.61
CA LEU A 132 -10.65 -15.66 5.34
C LEU A 132 -11.22 -17.07 5.57
N THR A 133 -12.54 -17.20 5.49
CA THR A 133 -13.25 -18.48 5.65
C THR A 133 -13.73 -19.00 4.30
N SER A 134 -13.51 -20.30 4.04
CA SER A 134 -14.29 -21.02 3.02
C SER A 134 -15.63 -21.39 3.66
N LYS A 135 -16.73 -20.90 3.08
CA LYS A 135 -18.06 -21.45 3.41
C LYS A 135 -18.20 -22.83 2.82
#